data_8232d233fd9d9d9dc7118f97ff318775
#
_entry.id   8232d233fd9d9d9dc7118f97ff318775
#
_cell.length_a   1.000
_cell.length_b   1.000
_cell.length_c   1.000
_cell.angle_alpha   90.00
_cell.angle_beta   90.00
_cell.angle_gamma   90.00
#
_symmetry.space_group_name_H-M   'P 1'
#
loop_
_entity.id
_entity.type
_entity.pdbx_description
1 polymer ?
#
loop_
_entity_poly.entity_id
_entity_poly.type
_entity_poly.pdbx_seq_one_letter_code
_entity_poly.pdbx_strand_id
1 'polypeptide(L)'
;MPIQSSTHFLGILGVLAASLLWGTTGTAAAFAPEVSAAAIAAAAMGGGGLLQALRGLPLIRRNRALLKRHSALLLSAGLSVALYPIAFYGSMRLAGVTLGTVISIGAAPLFSGAIEWAAEGKA
;
A
#
# COMPACT_ATOMS: atom_id res chain seq x y z
N MET A 1 11.91 -22.74 25.51
CA MET A 1 11.97 -21.91 24.27
C MET A 1 11.08 -20.68 24.40
N PRO A 2 11.48 -19.62 25.11
CA PRO A 2 10.61 -18.45 25.37
C PRO A 2 10.75 -17.31 24.34
N ILE A 3 11.72 -17.36 23.43
CA ILE A 3 12.02 -16.25 22.51
C ILE A 3 11.00 -16.15 21.36
N GLN A 4 10.38 -17.26 20.94
CA GLN A 4 9.39 -17.27 19.86
C GLN A 4 8.07 -16.58 20.23
N SER A 5 7.62 -16.65 21.48
CA SER A 5 6.35 -16.04 21.91
C SER A 5 6.41 -14.51 21.91
N SER A 6 7.55 -13.93 22.30
CA SER A 6 7.74 -12.47 22.33
C SER A 6 7.77 -11.85 20.93
N THR A 7 8.43 -12.51 19.97
CA THR A 7 8.50 -12.03 18.59
C THR A 7 7.14 -12.12 17.89
N HIS A 8 6.38 -13.19 18.15
CA HIS A 8 5.01 -13.34 17.66
C HIS A 8 4.07 -12.25 18.21
N PHE A 9 4.16 -11.98 19.51
CA PHE A 9 3.34 -10.95 20.16
C PHE A 9 3.63 -9.56 19.59
N LEU A 10 4.91 -9.20 19.43
CA LEU A 10 5.31 -7.95 18.78
C LEU A 10 4.84 -7.85 17.33
N GLY A 11 4.87 -8.97 16.59
CA GLY A 11 4.33 -9.04 15.24
C GLY A 11 2.81 -8.76 15.19
N ILE A 12 2.05 -9.37 16.09
CA ILE A 12 0.60 -9.15 16.20
C ILE A 12 0.31 -7.68 16.55
N LEU A 13 1.01 -7.12 17.53
CA LEU A 13 0.85 -5.70 17.89
C LEU A 13 1.20 -4.77 16.72
N GLY A 14 2.24 -5.09 15.95
CA GLY A 14 2.61 -4.34 14.75
C GLY A 14 1.52 -4.35 13.69
N VAL A 15 0.92 -5.51 13.43
CA VAL A 15 -0.19 -5.65 12.47
C VAL A 15 -1.42 -4.88 12.95
N LEU A 16 -1.78 -5.00 14.23
CA LEU A 16 -2.92 -4.26 14.80
C LEU A 16 -2.70 -2.75 14.73
N ALA A 17 -1.52 -2.27 15.08
CA ALA A 17 -1.18 -0.85 14.98
C ALA A 17 -1.23 -0.34 13.53
N ALA A 18 -0.69 -1.11 12.59
CA ALA A 18 -0.75 -0.77 11.17
C ALA A 18 -2.19 -0.73 10.64
N SER A 19 -3.03 -1.68 11.06
CA SER A 19 -4.45 -1.74 10.68
C SER A 19 -5.24 -0.55 11.23
N LEU A 20 -5.00 -0.16 12.47
CA LEU A 20 -5.60 1.03 13.08
C LEU A 20 -5.17 2.31 12.34
N LEU A 21 -3.87 2.48 12.09
CA LEU A 21 -3.36 3.62 11.34
C LEU A 21 -3.94 3.66 9.93
N TRP A 22 -4.02 2.54 9.25
CA TRP A 22 -4.62 2.49 7.92
C TRP A 22 -6.11 2.78 7.94
N GLY A 23 -6.86 2.26 8.91
CA GLY A 23 -8.28 2.54 9.06
C GLY A 23 -8.62 4.02 9.26
N THR A 24 -7.68 4.82 9.78
CA THR A 24 -7.87 6.27 9.97
C THR A 24 -7.56 7.11 8.73
N THR A 25 -6.91 6.57 7.71
CA THR A 25 -6.45 7.35 6.54
C THR A 25 -7.60 7.97 5.76
N GLY A 26 -8.69 7.24 5.52
CA GLY A 26 -9.87 7.74 4.85
C GLY A 26 -10.57 8.85 5.63
N THR A 27 -10.69 8.68 6.94
CA THR A 27 -11.25 9.69 7.84
C THR A 27 -10.39 10.94 7.84
N ALA A 28 -9.06 10.79 7.95
CA ALA A 28 -8.14 11.92 7.89
C ALA A 28 -8.24 12.68 6.56
N ALA A 29 -8.38 11.97 5.44
CA ALA A 29 -8.60 12.58 4.13
C ALA A 29 -9.93 13.35 4.04
N ALA A 30 -10.97 12.92 4.73
CA ALA A 30 -12.27 13.59 4.78
C ALA A 30 -12.22 14.95 5.51
N PHE A 31 -11.27 15.14 6.43
CA PHE A 31 -11.06 16.44 7.09
C PHE A 31 -10.31 17.48 6.23
N ALA A 32 -9.85 17.09 5.04
CA ALA A 32 -9.18 17.98 4.10
C ALA A 32 -9.93 18.06 2.75
N PRO A 33 -11.18 18.52 2.71
CA PRO A 33 -12.00 18.50 1.51
C PRO A 33 -11.44 19.39 0.38
N GLU A 34 -10.72 20.44 0.75
CA GLU A 34 -10.10 21.39 -0.20
C GLU A 34 -8.84 20.82 -0.88
N VAL A 35 -8.24 19.77 -0.32
CA VAL A 35 -7.04 19.16 -0.88
C VAL A 35 -7.43 18.09 -1.88
N SER A 36 -6.88 18.13 -3.10
CA SER A 36 -7.21 17.13 -4.12
C SER A 36 -6.82 15.70 -3.70
N ALA A 37 -7.56 14.70 -4.19
CA ALA A 37 -7.25 13.28 -3.94
C ALA A 37 -5.81 12.93 -4.35
N ALA A 38 -5.34 13.50 -5.47
CA ALA A 38 -3.98 13.30 -5.94
C ALA A 38 -2.93 13.90 -5.00
N ALA A 39 -3.20 15.07 -4.41
CA ALA A 39 -2.28 15.70 -3.45
C ALA A 39 -2.20 14.89 -2.14
N ILE A 40 -3.33 14.37 -1.64
CA ILE A 40 -3.36 13.48 -0.47
C ILE A 40 -2.58 12.19 -0.77
N ALA A 41 -2.82 11.58 -1.93
CA ALA A 41 -2.10 10.39 -2.37
C ALA A 41 -0.59 10.63 -2.46
N ALA A 42 -0.18 11.73 -3.07
CA ALA A 42 1.24 12.10 -3.22
C ALA A 42 1.90 12.34 -1.85
N ALA A 43 1.24 13.04 -0.94
CA ALA A 43 1.77 13.29 0.40
C ALA A 43 1.91 11.99 1.20
N ALA A 44 0.88 11.13 1.21
CA ALA A 44 0.88 9.88 1.96
C ALA A 44 1.91 8.89 1.41
N MET A 45 1.88 8.60 0.10
CA MET A 45 2.78 7.61 -0.51
C MET A 45 4.17 8.18 -0.78
N GLY A 46 4.28 9.44 -1.17
CA GLY A 46 5.57 10.09 -1.38
C GLY A 46 6.34 10.24 -0.08
N GLY A 47 5.70 10.75 0.97
CA GLY A 47 6.31 10.87 2.30
C GLY A 47 6.69 9.51 2.89
N GLY A 48 5.76 8.57 2.92
CA GLY A 48 6.00 7.21 3.42
C GLY A 48 7.06 6.47 2.60
N GLY A 49 6.99 6.55 1.28
CA GLY A 49 7.96 5.94 0.36
C GLY A 49 9.35 6.51 0.53
N LEU A 50 9.49 7.83 0.69
CA LEU A 50 10.77 8.48 0.92
C LEU A 50 11.41 8.00 2.23
N LEU A 51 10.64 7.96 3.32
CA LEU A 51 11.13 7.45 4.62
C LEU A 51 11.60 6.00 4.52
N GLN A 52 10.84 5.15 3.82
CA GLN A 52 11.23 3.75 3.59
C GLN A 52 12.48 3.63 2.72
N ALA A 53 12.57 4.43 1.65
CA ALA A 53 13.75 4.46 0.78
C ALA A 53 15.01 4.90 1.52
N LEU A 54 14.90 5.91 2.39
CA LEU A 54 16.03 6.38 3.23
C LEU A 54 16.48 5.29 4.20
N ARG A 55 15.55 4.61 4.87
CA ARG A 55 15.87 3.47 5.75
C ARG A 55 16.47 2.28 4.99
N GLY A 56 15.95 2.00 3.80
CA GLY A 56 16.38 0.91 2.94
C GLY A 56 17.64 1.20 2.13
N LEU A 57 18.18 2.43 2.18
CA LEU A 57 19.28 2.87 1.31
C LEU A 57 20.53 1.96 1.36
N PRO A 58 20.99 1.46 2.53
CA PRO A 58 22.11 0.52 2.58
C PRO A 58 21.84 -0.78 1.81
N LEU A 59 20.61 -1.32 1.96
CA LEU A 59 20.18 -2.54 1.30
C LEU A 59 20.01 -2.33 -0.22
N ILE A 60 19.46 -1.21 -0.62
CA ILE A 60 19.31 -0.79 -2.02
C ILE A 60 20.69 -0.71 -2.69
N ARG A 61 21.65 -0.06 -2.02
CA ARG A 61 23.03 0.06 -2.54
C ARG A 61 23.70 -1.30 -2.68
N ARG A 62 23.53 -2.18 -1.70
CA ARG A 62 24.09 -3.53 -1.69
C ARG A 62 23.53 -4.41 -2.82
N ASN A 63 22.25 -4.25 -3.14
CA ASN A 63 21.55 -5.09 -4.12
C ASN A 63 21.34 -4.39 -5.48
N ARG A 64 22.11 -3.37 -5.82
CA ARG A 64 21.94 -2.59 -7.07
C ARG A 64 21.87 -3.42 -8.33
N ALA A 65 22.69 -4.47 -8.43
CA ALA A 65 22.73 -5.33 -9.61
C ALA A 65 21.41 -6.11 -9.77
N LEU A 66 20.88 -6.65 -8.66
CA LEU A 66 19.59 -7.36 -8.63
C LEU A 66 18.42 -6.42 -8.98
N LEU A 67 18.41 -5.23 -8.40
CA LEU A 67 17.38 -4.21 -8.67
C LEU A 67 17.38 -3.79 -10.14
N LYS A 68 18.57 -3.59 -10.75
CA LYS A 68 18.68 -3.29 -12.17
C LYS A 68 18.18 -4.44 -13.04
N ARG A 69 18.47 -5.69 -12.68
CA ARG A 69 18.01 -6.86 -13.42
C ARG A 69 16.47 -6.96 -13.45
N HIS A 70 15.81 -6.53 -12.38
CA HIS A 70 14.34 -6.56 -12.24
C HIS A 70 13.69 -5.18 -12.36
N SER A 71 14.36 -4.24 -13.04
CA SER A 71 13.88 -2.85 -13.13
C SER A 71 12.49 -2.71 -13.74
N ALA A 72 12.16 -3.48 -14.77
CA ALA A 72 10.83 -3.44 -15.40
C ALA A 72 9.73 -3.84 -14.41
N LEU A 73 9.95 -4.91 -13.64
CA LEU A 73 9.01 -5.35 -12.59
C LEU A 73 8.88 -4.32 -11.48
N LEU A 74 10.00 -3.73 -11.05
CA LEU A 74 9.99 -2.69 -10.02
C LEU A 74 9.31 -1.41 -10.49
N LEU A 75 9.48 -1.03 -11.75
CA LEU A 75 8.81 0.13 -12.34
C LEU A 75 7.30 -0.11 -12.46
N SER A 76 6.87 -1.29 -12.92
CA SER A 76 5.44 -1.62 -13.02
C SER A 76 4.77 -1.65 -11.64
N ALA A 77 5.43 -2.28 -10.65
CA ALA A 77 4.96 -2.28 -9.26
C ALA A 77 4.90 -0.86 -8.67
N GLY A 78 5.95 -0.06 -8.89
CA GLY A 78 5.99 1.34 -8.44
C GLY A 78 4.89 2.19 -9.07
N LEU A 79 4.61 2.01 -10.36
CA LEU A 79 3.51 2.69 -11.05
C LEU A 79 2.14 2.29 -10.47
N SER A 80 1.93 1.00 -10.21
CA SER A 80 0.70 0.51 -9.58
C SER A 80 0.50 1.11 -8.18
N VAL A 81 1.57 1.17 -7.38
CA VAL A 81 1.54 1.79 -6.04
C VAL A 81 1.29 3.30 -6.12
N ALA A 82 1.74 3.98 -7.18
CA ALA A 82 1.49 5.40 -7.37
C ALA A 82 0.04 5.69 -7.82
N LEU A 83 -0.53 4.86 -8.68
CA LEU A 83 -1.88 5.05 -9.21
C LEU A 83 -2.98 4.62 -8.23
N TYR A 84 -2.76 3.56 -7.47
CA TYR A 84 -3.75 3.02 -6.53
C TYR A 84 -4.29 4.08 -5.55
N PRO A 85 -3.48 4.89 -4.86
CA PRO A 85 -4.00 5.85 -3.89
C PRO A 85 -4.80 6.97 -4.53
N ILE A 86 -4.48 7.35 -5.77
CA ILE A 86 -5.25 8.35 -6.52
C ILE A 86 -6.67 7.83 -6.76
N ALA A 87 -6.79 6.59 -7.21
CA ALA A 87 -8.08 5.94 -7.41
C ALA A 87 -8.83 5.75 -6.08
N PHE A 88 -8.11 5.32 -5.03
CA PHE A 88 -8.65 5.09 -3.69
C PHE A 88 -9.23 6.35 -3.07
N TYR A 89 -8.47 7.43 -2.97
CA TYR A 89 -8.97 8.70 -2.45
C TYR A 89 -10.00 9.36 -3.37
N GLY A 90 -9.87 9.14 -4.69
CA GLY A 90 -10.87 9.57 -5.66
C GLY A 90 -12.22 8.89 -5.45
N SER A 91 -12.23 7.59 -5.22
CA SER A 91 -13.45 6.82 -4.94
C SER A 91 -14.16 7.29 -3.66
N MET A 92 -13.40 7.63 -2.63
CA MET A 92 -13.95 8.17 -1.39
C MET A 92 -14.65 9.53 -1.59
N ARG A 93 -14.15 10.36 -2.50
CA ARG A 93 -14.77 11.64 -2.83
C ARG A 93 -16.06 11.49 -3.63
N LEU A 94 -16.13 10.48 -4.49
CA LEU A 94 -17.29 10.23 -5.34
C LEU A 94 -18.40 9.46 -4.61
N ALA A 95 -18.04 8.44 -3.84
CA ALA A 95 -18.97 7.50 -3.21
C ALA A 95 -19.04 7.63 -1.68
N GLY A 96 -18.27 8.54 -1.10
CA GLY A 96 -18.09 8.64 0.35
C GLY A 96 -17.05 7.65 0.89
N VAL A 97 -16.54 7.95 2.10
CA VAL A 97 -15.42 7.20 2.71
C VAL A 97 -15.77 5.72 2.88
N THR A 98 -16.96 5.42 3.38
CA THR A 98 -17.35 4.04 3.69
C THR A 98 -17.43 3.18 2.42
N LEU A 99 -18.19 3.60 1.42
CA LEU A 99 -18.35 2.83 0.17
C LEU A 99 -17.06 2.79 -0.63
N GLY A 100 -16.36 3.92 -0.75
CA GLY A 100 -15.08 3.98 -1.44
C GLY A 100 -14.05 3.03 -0.83
N THR A 101 -13.97 2.96 0.49
CA THR A 101 -13.04 2.06 1.21
C THR A 101 -13.44 0.59 1.03
N VAL A 102 -14.71 0.25 1.30
CA VAL A 102 -15.19 -1.14 1.23
C VAL A 102 -15.02 -1.71 -0.18
N ILE A 103 -15.41 -0.95 -1.21
CA ILE A 103 -15.29 -1.41 -2.60
C ILE A 103 -13.82 -1.55 -3.00
N SER A 104 -12.99 -0.54 -2.72
CA SER A 104 -11.58 -0.56 -3.13
C SER A 104 -10.78 -1.68 -2.46
N ILE A 105 -10.98 -1.90 -1.15
CA ILE A 105 -10.27 -2.96 -0.41
C ILE A 105 -10.91 -4.32 -0.69
N GLY A 106 -12.23 -4.40 -0.72
CA GLY A 106 -12.95 -5.65 -0.95
C GLY A 106 -12.80 -6.20 -2.36
N ALA A 107 -12.59 -5.36 -3.36
CA ALA A 107 -12.33 -5.79 -4.74
C ALA A 107 -10.90 -6.32 -4.95
N ALA A 108 -9.93 -5.93 -4.12
CA ALA A 108 -8.53 -6.31 -4.30
C ALA A 108 -8.29 -7.84 -4.37
N PRO A 109 -8.86 -8.68 -3.48
CA PRO A 109 -8.72 -10.14 -3.57
C PRO A 109 -9.33 -10.72 -4.86
N LEU A 110 -10.44 -10.16 -5.33
CA LEU A 110 -11.11 -10.61 -6.56
C LEU A 110 -10.24 -10.34 -7.79
N PHE A 111 -9.66 -9.14 -7.90
CA PHE A 111 -8.74 -8.81 -8.98
C PHE A 111 -7.44 -9.62 -8.88
N SER A 112 -6.90 -9.81 -7.68
CA SER A 112 -5.71 -10.65 -7.49
C SER A 112 -5.95 -12.07 -7.95
N GLY A 113 -7.06 -12.71 -7.54
CA GLY A 113 -7.43 -14.04 -7.97
C GLY A 113 -7.68 -14.14 -9.49
N ALA A 114 -8.32 -13.14 -10.10
CA ALA A 114 -8.53 -13.09 -11.53
C ALA A 114 -7.22 -13.00 -12.33
N ILE A 115 -6.28 -12.16 -11.86
CA ILE A 115 -4.96 -12.02 -12.48
C ILE A 115 -4.16 -13.32 -12.34
N GLU A 116 -4.16 -13.93 -11.16
CA GLU A 116 -3.47 -15.18 -10.88
C GLU A 116 -4.03 -16.31 -11.77
N TRP A 117 -5.36 -16.43 -11.86
CA TRP A 117 -6.01 -17.38 -12.74
C TRP A 117 -5.64 -17.16 -14.22
N ALA A 118 -5.63 -15.91 -14.68
CA ALA A 118 -5.25 -15.56 -16.06
C ALA A 118 -3.77 -15.83 -16.36
N ALA A 119 -2.89 -15.63 -15.37
CA ALA A 119 -1.43 -15.79 -15.53
C ALA A 119 -0.97 -17.23 -15.40
N GLU A 120 -1.57 -18.01 -14.49
CA GLU A 120 -1.13 -19.37 -14.17
C GLU A 120 -2.03 -20.46 -14.78
N GLY A 121 -3.22 -20.11 -15.27
CA GLY A 121 -4.18 -21.05 -15.89
C GLY A 121 -4.69 -22.14 -14.94
N LYS A 122 -4.59 -21.90 -13.63
CA LYS A 122 -5.03 -22.83 -12.58
C LYS A 122 -6.09 -22.14 -11.71
N ALA A 123 -7.22 -22.82 -11.62
CA ALA A 123 -8.23 -22.53 -10.60
C ALA A 123 -7.91 -23.35 -9.36
#